data_7b57c8d93a91886880abc008be2da176
#
_entry.id   7b57c8d93a91886880abc008be2da176
#
_cell.length_a   1.000
_cell.length_b   1.000
_cell.length_c   1.000
_cell.angle_alpha   90.00
_cell.angle_beta   90.00
_cell.angle_gamma   90.00
#
_symmetry.space_group_name_H-M   'P 1'
#
loop_
_entity.id
_entity.type
_entity.pdbx_description
1 polymer ?
#
loop_
_entity_poly.entity_id
_entity_poly.type
_entity_poly.pdbx_seq_one_letter_code
_entity_poly.pdbx_strand_id
1 'polypeptide(L)'
;MTVRRVMGTEVEYGVSVPGQPGANAMLLSSQIVNGYGGRPDVPRNRRARWDFEEESPLRDARGFDLGSALGPEYLEAEDDAGLANVILTNGARLYVDHAHPEYSTPEVTNPRDAVLWDKAGERIMAEASRRAAQTVPGQPPIQLYKNNTDNKG
;
A
#
# COMPACT_ATOMS: atom_id res chain seq x y z
N MET A 1 -17.46 0.26 35.50
CA MET A 1 -16.54 -0.58 34.71
C MET A 1 -16.12 0.25 33.50
N THR A 2 -14.85 0.46 33.31
CA THR A 2 -14.31 1.16 32.12
C THR A 2 -14.09 0.11 31.04
N VAL A 3 -14.83 0.21 29.93
CA VAL A 3 -14.59 -0.65 28.78
C VAL A 3 -13.29 -0.18 28.12
N ARG A 4 -12.30 -1.06 27.99
CA ARG A 4 -11.10 -0.79 27.20
C ARG A 4 -11.51 -0.66 25.74
N ARG A 5 -11.25 0.49 25.17
CA ARG A 5 -11.45 0.72 23.73
C ARG A 5 -10.16 0.45 23.00
N VAL A 6 -10.27 -0.20 21.86
CA VAL A 6 -9.18 -0.43 20.91
C VAL A 6 -9.37 0.56 19.77
N MET A 7 -8.27 1.08 19.23
CA MET A 7 -8.25 1.99 18.09
C MET A 7 -7.07 1.67 17.18
N GLY A 8 -7.22 1.92 15.92
CA GLY A 8 -6.19 1.94 14.90
C GLY A 8 -6.43 3.09 13.93
N THR A 9 -5.50 3.35 13.06
CA THR A 9 -5.65 4.30 11.95
C THR A 9 -5.30 3.59 10.65
N GLU A 10 -6.01 3.94 9.61
CA GLU A 10 -5.73 3.59 8.23
C GLU A 10 -5.42 4.87 7.49
N VAL A 11 -4.35 4.86 6.73
CA VAL A 11 -3.89 6.03 5.98
C VAL A 11 -3.56 5.63 4.57
N GLU A 12 -4.35 6.10 3.65
CA GLU A 12 -4.09 6.04 2.22
C GLU A 12 -3.18 7.19 1.79
N TYR A 13 -2.29 6.92 0.86
CA TYR A 13 -1.38 7.91 0.33
C TYR A 13 -1.60 8.10 -1.17
N GLY A 14 -1.90 9.34 -1.58
CA GLY A 14 -1.83 9.71 -2.98
C GLY A 14 -0.39 9.54 -3.52
N VAL A 15 -0.26 9.13 -4.78
CA VAL A 15 1.04 8.91 -5.42
C VAL A 15 1.16 9.68 -6.72
N SER A 16 2.34 10.23 -6.98
CA SER A 16 2.65 10.85 -8.27
C SER A 16 4.13 10.74 -8.63
N VAL A 17 4.43 10.94 -9.90
CA VAL A 17 5.80 11.06 -10.39
C VAL A 17 5.96 12.43 -11.03
N PRO A 18 6.92 13.27 -10.60
CA PRO A 18 7.16 14.58 -11.17
C PRO A 18 7.41 14.50 -12.68
N GLY A 19 6.72 15.35 -13.43
CA GLY A 19 6.82 15.38 -14.90
C GLY A 19 6.08 14.25 -15.63
N GLN A 20 5.37 13.36 -14.91
CA GLN A 20 4.61 12.25 -15.48
C GLN A 20 3.15 12.26 -15.02
N PRO A 21 2.31 13.22 -15.46
CA PRO A 21 0.93 13.33 -14.98
C PRO A 21 0.04 12.13 -15.34
N GLY A 22 0.44 11.33 -16.33
CA GLY A 22 -0.23 10.10 -16.75
C GLY A 22 0.29 8.82 -16.06
N ALA A 23 1.18 8.93 -15.08
CA ALA A 23 1.68 7.77 -14.36
C ALA A 23 0.51 6.97 -13.71
N ASN A 24 0.57 5.65 -13.84
CA ASN A 24 -0.47 4.77 -13.32
C ASN A 24 -0.31 4.62 -11.81
N ALA A 25 -1.26 5.16 -11.04
CA ALA A 25 -1.23 5.15 -9.58
C ALA A 25 -1.21 3.73 -9.01
N MET A 26 -1.96 2.79 -9.60
CA MET A 26 -1.99 1.40 -9.13
C MET A 26 -0.66 0.68 -9.29
N LEU A 27 0.00 0.85 -10.43
CA LEU A 27 1.33 0.30 -10.65
C LEU A 27 2.34 0.90 -9.68
N LEU A 28 2.31 2.21 -9.46
CA LEU A 28 3.18 2.87 -8.49
C LEU A 28 2.93 2.37 -7.07
N SER A 29 1.67 2.22 -6.69
CA SER A 29 1.27 1.72 -5.37
C SER A 29 1.73 0.29 -5.13
N SER A 30 1.54 -0.58 -6.12
CA SER A 30 2.04 -1.96 -6.08
C SER A 30 3.58 -2.01 -6.00
N GLN A 31 4.28 -1.16 -6.74
CA GLN A 31 5.74 -1.04 -6.67
C GLN A 31 6.20 -0.59 -5.28
N ILE A 32 5.50 0.37 -4.66
CA ILE A 32 5.81 0.86 -3.30
C ILE A 32 5.69 -0.27 -2.28
N VAL A 33 4.55 -0.94 -2.25
CA VAL A 33 4.30 -2.02 -1.28
C VAL A 33 5.27 -3.18 -1.49
N ASN A 34 5.49 -3.61 -2.75
CA ASN A 34 6.45 -4.67 -3.09
C ASN A 34 7.89 -4.26 -2.80
N GLY A 35 8.26 -2.99 -3.01
CA GLY A 35 9.57 -2.46 -2.68
C GLY A 35 9.92 -2.58 -1.19
N TYR A 36 8.93 -2.49 -0.32
CA TYR A 36 9.10 -2.75 1.11
C TYR A 36 9.00 -4.24 1.44
N GLY A 37 8.01 -4.95 0.90
CA GLY A 37 7.78 -6.37 1.13
C GLY A 37 8.86 -7.29 0.59
N GLY A 38 9.61 -6.86 -0.42
CA GLY A 38 10.75 -7.59 -0.99
C GLY A 38 12.03 -7.53 -0.15
N ARG A 39 11.99 -6.93 1.04
CA ARG A 39 13.16 -6.90 1.94
C ARG A 39 13.56 -8.30 2.40
N PRO A 40 14.89 -8.58 2.52
CA PRO A 40 15.37 -9.88 3.02
C PRO A 40 14.94 -10.18 4.46
N ASP A 41 14.70 -9.14 5.26
CA ASP A 41 14.29 -9.23 6.66
C ASP A 41 12.77 -9.36 6.87
N VAL A 42 11.99 -9.26 5.79
CA VAL A 42 10.54 -9.50 5.83
C VAL A 42 10.25 -10.93 5.34
N PRO A 43 9.77 -11.83 6.22
CA PRO A 43 9.47 -13.20 5.83
C PRO A 43 8.43 -13.27 4.70
N ARG A 44 8.69 -14.06 3.67
CA ARG A 44 7.76 -14.26 2.54
C ARG A 44 6.39 -14.82 2.96
N ASN A 45 6.34 -15.57 4.06
CA ASN A 45 5.10 -16.13 4.61
C ASN A 45 4.19 -15.09 5.30
N ARG A 46 4.62 -13.83 5.42
CA ARG A 46 3.80 -12.73 5.93
C ARG A 46 2.97 -12.02 4.86
N ARG A 47 3.00 -12.49 3.62
CA ARG A 47 2.07 -12.04 2.60
C ARG A 47 0.70 -12.60 2.94
N ALA A 48 -0.24 -11.74 3.29
CA ALA A 48 -1.61 -12.13 3.52
C ALA A 48 -2.30 -12.28 2.16
N ARG A 49 -3.07 -13.37 1.97
CA ARG A 49 -3.97 -13.46 0.84
C ARG A 49 -5.15 -12.53 1.11
N TRP A 50 -5.55 -11.80 0.09
CA TRP A 50 -6.74 -10.97 0.12
C TRP A 50 -7.91 -11.78 -0.44
N ASP A 51 -9.08 -11.59 0.12
CA ASP A 51 -10.31 -12.09 -0.47
C ASP A 51 -10.87 -11.00 -1.39
N PHE A 52 -10.83 -11.27 -2.68
CA PHE A 52 -11.27 -10.32 -3.71
C PHE A 52 -12.74 -10.49 -4.11
N GLU A 53 -13.52 -11.33 -3.43
CA GLU A 53 -14.90 -11.58 -3.83
C GLU A 53 -15.78 -10.32 -3.66
N GLU A 54 -15.46 -9.47 -2.68
CA GLU A 54 -16.25 -8.27 -2.39
C GLU A 54 -15.48 -6.95 -2.63
N GLU A 55 -14.16 -6.98 -2.78
CA GLU A 55 -13.33 -5.80 -2.93
C GLU A 55 -12.42 -5.89 -4.15
N SER A 56 -12.24 -4.79 -4.85
CA SER A 56 -11.37 -4.70 -6.03
C SER A 56 -10.25 -3.67 -5.79
N PRO A 57 -9.18 -4.04 -5.08
CA PRO A 57 -8.10 -3.11 -4.70
C PRO A 57 -7.33 -2.54 -5.90
N LEU A 58 -7.45 -3.16 -7.07
CA LEU A 58 -6.86 -2.70 -8.32
C LEU A 58 -7.80 -1.81 -9.14
N ARG A 59 -8.95 -1.45 -8.60
CA ARG A 59 -9.90 -0.54 -9.21
C ARG A 59 -9.72 0.87 -8.66
N ASP A 60 -9.63 1.87 -9.52
CA ASP A 60 -9.67 3.26 -9.10
C ASP A 60 -11.09 3.83 -9.07
N ALA A 61 -11.29 4.99 -8.41
CA ALA A 61 -12.58 5.65 -8.30
C ALA A 61 -13.20 6.04 -9.65
N ARG A 62 -12.41 6.08 -10.72
CA ARG A 62 -12.87 6.36 -12.09
C ARG A 62 -13.40 5.11 -12.79
N GLY A 63 -13.30 3.94 -12.12
CA GLY A 63 -13.73 2.65 -12.64
C GLY A 63 -12.69 1.94 -13.51
N PHE A 64 -11.46 2.45 -13.57
CA PHE A 64 -10.38 1.72 -14.22
C PHE A 64 -9.97 0.55 -13.32
N ASP A 65 -9.91 -0.65 -13.90
CA ASP A 65 -9.53 -1.87 -13.20
C ASP A 65 -8.35 -2.51 -13.91
N LEU A 66 -7.22 -2.60 -13.22
CA LEU A 66 -6.00 -3.16 -13.80
C LEU A 66 -6.14 -4.66 -14.05
N GLY A 67 -6.82 -5.40 -13.17
CA GLY A 67 -7.06 -6.83 -13.35
C GLY A 67 -7.82 -7.13 -14.63
N SER A 68 -8.83 -6.32 -14.94
CA SER A 68 -9.60 -6.44 -16.19
C SER A 68 -8.78 -6.08 -17.43
N ALA A 69 -7.81 -5.17 -17.30
CA ALA A 69 -6.98 -4.71 -18.41
C ALA A 69 -5.85 -5.69 -18.77
N LEU A 70 -5.37 -6.49 -17.83
CA LEU A 70 -4.22 -7.38 -18.01
C LEU A 70 -4.60 -8.83 -18.36
N GLY A 71 -5.87 -9.20 -18.17
CA GLY A 71 -6.37 -10.53 -18.48
C GLY A 71 -6.07 -11.59 -17.43
N PRO A 72 -6.74 -12.77 -17.52
CA PRO A 72 -6.67 -13.81 -16.50
C PRO A 72 -5.28 -14.43 -16.31
N GLU A 73 -4.46 -14.48 -17.36
CA GLU A 73 -3.08 -15.01 -17.26
C GLU A 73 -2.17 -14.18 -16.35
N TYR A 74 -2.45 -12.88 -16.24
CA TYR A 74 -1.71 -12.00 -15.37
C TYR A 74 -2.13 -12.18 -13.90
N LEU A 75 -3.40 -12.46 -13.65
CA LEU A 75 -3.92 -12.74 -12.32
C LEU A 75 -3.38 -14.06 -11.76
N GLU A 76 -3.18 -15.08 -12.60
CA GLU A 76 -2.55 -16.34 -12.19
C GLU A 76 -1.04 -16.19 -11.92
N ALA A 77 -0.34 -15.38 -12.69
CA ALA A 77 1.06 -15.06 -12.43
C ALA A 77 1.26 -14.18 -11.18
N GLU A 78 0.26 -13.39 -10.80
CA GLU A 78 0.25 -12.57 -9.59
C GLU A 78 -0.08 -13.33 -8.32
N ASP A 79 -0.54 -14.56 -8.37
CA ASP A 79 -0.64 -15.41 -7.18
C ASP A 79 0.74 -15.58 -6.49
N ASP A 80 1.83 -15.34 -7.20
CA ASP A 80 3.21 -15.35 -6.69
C ASP A 80 3.84 -13.93 -6.62
N ALA A 81 3.43 -12.99 -7.47
CA ALA A 81 3.89 -11.59 -7.44
C ALA A 81 3.10 -10.71 -6.48
N GLY A 82 2.04 -11.28 -5.93
CA GLY A 82 1.25 -10.78 -4.82
C GLY A 82 0.73 -9.38 -5.05
N LEU A 83 -0.55 -9.26 -5.16
CA LEU A 83 -1.20 -8.03 -4.75
C LEU A 83 -0.52 -7.57 -3.50
N ALA A 84 0.03 -6.39 -3.58
CA ALA A 84 0.92 -5.84 -2.59
C ALA A 84 0.19 -5.75 -1.24
N ASN A 85 0.33 -6.78 -0.44
CA ASN A 85 -0.28 -6.93 0.87
C ASN A 85 0.71 -7.61 1.81
N VAL A 86 1.26 -6.85 2.75
CA VAL A 86 2.34 -7.28 3.63
C VAL A 86 2.00 -6.98 5.07
N ILE A 87 2.07 -7.99 5.93
CA ILE A 87 2.03 -7.81 7.38
C ILE A 87 3.45 -7.49 7.87
N LEU A 88 3.60 -6.36 8.51
CA LEU A 88 4.88 -5.86 9.01
C LEU A 88 5.25 -6.48 10.36
N THR A 89 6.51 -6.35 10.76
CA THR A 89 7.02 -6.90 12.03
C THR A 89 6.38 -6.30 13.26
N ASN A 90 5.89 -5.06 13.15
CA ASN A 90 5.15 -4.37 14.21
C ASN A 90 3.66 -4.73 14.27
N GLY A 91 3.19 -5.62 13.40
CA GLY A 91 1.78 -6.00 13.31
C GLY A 91 0.93 -5.10 12.41
N ALA A 92 1.51 -4.03 11.87
CA ALA A 92 0.84 -3.18 10.90
C ALA A 92 0.68 -3.91 9.54
N ARG A 93 -0.20 -3.40 8.72
CA ARG A 93 -0.42 -3.87 7.35
C ARG A 93 -0.01 -2.78 6.36
N LEU A 94 0.69 -3.17 5.32
CA LEU A 94 1.03 -2.32 4.18
C LEU A 94 0.46 -2.99 2.92
N TYR A 95 -0.43 -2.32 2.22
CA TYR A 95 -1.17 -2.93 1.11
C TYR A 95 -1.62 -1.88 0.09
N VAL A 96 -2.20 -2.33 -1.01
CA VAL A 96 -2.85 -1.46 -1.98
C VAL A 96 -4.35 -1.51 -1.76
N ASP A 97 -4.98 -0.35 -1.65
CA ASP A 97 -6.42 -0.19 -1.64
C ASP A 97 -6.81 0.94 -2.60
N HIS A 98 -7.79 0.68 -3.47
CA HIS A 98 -8.31 1.64 -4.45
C HIS A 98 -7.24 2.46 -5.20
N ALA A 99 -6.19 1.78 -5.65
CA ALA A 99 -5.04 2.36 -6.35
C ALA A 99 -4.07 3.19 -5.48
N HIS A 100 -4.24 3.21 -4.17
CA HIS A 100 -3.35 3.88 -3.23
C HIS A 100 -2.55 2.88 -2.36
N PRO A 101 -1.30 3.18 -2.02
CA PRO A 101 -0.63 2.43 -0.97
C PRO A 101 -1.19 2.87 0.38
N GLU A 102 -1.64 1.91 1.17
CA GLU A 102 -2.25 2.14 2.45
C GLU A 102 -1.45 1.51 3.58
N TYR A 103 -1.45 2.18 4.73
CA TYR A 103 -0.88 1.68 5.96
C TYR A 103 -1.92 1.64 7.06
N SER A 104 -2.29 0.43 7.49
CA SER A 104 -3.10 0.20 8.67
C SER A 104 -2.21 -0.06 9.88
N THR A 105 -2.39 0.75 10.93
CA THR A 105 -1.59 0.64 12.15
C THR A 105 -1.94 -0.62 12.95
N PRO A 106 -1.04 -1.08 13.84
CA PRO A 106 -1.44 -2.01 14.90
C PRO A 106 -2.53 -1.38 15.77
N GLU A 107 -3.40 -2.21 16.30
CA GLU A 107 -4.41 -1.79 17.26
C GLU A 107 -3.78 -1.42 18.60
N VAL A 108 -4.23 -0.33 19.19
CA VAL A 108 -3.74 0.22 20.45
C VAL A 108 -4.88 0.64 21.37
N THR A 109 -4.58 0.87 22.65
CA THR A 109 -5.58 1.25 23.64
C THR A 109 -5.47 2.69 24.14
N ASN A 110 -4.55 3.47 23.55
CA ASN A 110 -4.34 4.86 23.93
C ASN A 110 -3.94 5.71 22.72
N PRO A 111 -4.29 7.02 22.71
CA PRO A 111 -4.02 7.91 21.58
C PRO A 111 -2.55 8.16 21.30
N ARG A 112 -1.69 8.10 22.32
CA ARG A 112 -0.25 8.33 22.13
C ARG A 112 0.36 7.25 21.25
N ASP A 113 0.02 5.99 21.50
CA ASP A 113 0.54 4.88 20.72
C ASP A 113 -0.05 4.87 19.30
N ALA A 114 -1.32 5.31 19.13
CA ALA A 114 -1.91 5.52 17.82
C ALA A 114 -1.08 6.52 16.98
N VAL A 115 -0.71 7.66 17.57
CA VAL A 115 0.15 8.65 16.90
C VAL A 115 1.54 8.09 16.60
N LEU A 116 2.14 7.32 17.50
CA LEU A 116 3.46 6.72 17.28
C LEU A 116 3.44 5.76 16.08
N TRP A 117 2.41 4.92 15.98
CA TRP A 117 2.29 3.96 14.88
C TRP A 117 1.93 4.63 13.56
N ASP A 118 1.12 5.69 13.57
CA ASP A 118 0.86 6.51 12.39
C ASP A 118 2.17 7.15 11.87
N LYS A 119 2.99 7.71 12.76
CA LYS A 119 4.32 8.25 12.39
C LYS A 119 5.32 7.18 11.95
N ALA A 120 5.22 5.97 12.47
CA ALA A 120 6.01 4.85 11.96
C ALA A 120 5.59 4.50 10.53
N GLY A 121 4.29 4.53 10.22
CA GLY A 121 3.75 4.34 8.87
C GLY A 121 4.31 5.34 7.86
N GLU A 122 4.39 6.62 8.21
CA GLU A 122 4.98 7.65 7.33
C GLU A 122 6.44 7.32 6.97
N ARG A 123 7.23 6.84 7.92
CA ARG A 123 8.63 6.45 7.67
C ARG A 123 8.74 5.19 6.81
N ILE A 124 7.88 4.20 7.07
CA ILE A 124 7.80 2.96 6.28
C ILE A 124 7.43 3.30 4.84
N MET A 125 6.43 4.14 4.66
CA MET A 125 5.93 4.55 3.35
C MET A 125 7.00 5.33 2.56
N ALA A 126 7.70 6.27 3.21
CA ALA A 126 8.79 7.00 2.59
C ALA A 126 9.95 6.07 2.13
N GLU A 127 10.31 5.10 2.96
CA GLU A 127 11.35 4.12 2.61
C GLU A 127 10.87 3.17 1.49
N ALA A 128 9.61 2.74 1.53
CA ALA A 128 9.00 1.92 0.49
C ALA A 128 9.02 2.63 -0.87
N SER A 129 8.60 3.88 -0.90
CA SER A 129 8.63 4.73 -2.10
C SER A 129 10.04 4.91 -2.66
N ARG A 130 11.02 5.19 -1.78
CA ARG A 130 12.43 5.33 -2.18
C ARG A 130 12.97 4.04 -2.82
N ARG A 131 12.63 2.88 -2.27
CA ARG A 131 13.05 1.58 -2.82
C ARG A 131 12.36 1.27 -4.13
N ALA A 132 11.05 1.54 -4.23
CA ALA A 132 10.31 1.36 -5.46
C ALA A 132 10.95 2.14 -6.62
N ALA A 133 11.31 3.39 -6.40
CA ALA A 133 12.00 4.21 -7.41
C ALA A 133 13.36 3.63 -7.85
N GLN A 134 14.04 2.87 -6.99
CA GLN A 134 15.32 2.23 -7.32
C GLN A 134 15.18 0.94 -8.13
N THR A 135 14.00 0.33 -8.17
CA THR A 135 13.78 -0.91 -8.93
C THR A 135 13.65 -0.67 -10.43
N VAL A 136 13.33 0.55 -10.85
CA VAL A 136 13.16 0.92 -12.25
C VAL A 136 14.27 1.91 -12.64
N PRO A 137 15.22 1.52 -13.49
CA PRO A 137 16.31 2.41 -13.92
C PRO A 137 15.77 3.70 -14.56
N GLY A 138 16.23 4.84 -14.05
CA GLY A 138 15.84 6.17 -14.57
C GLY A 138 14.46 6.65 -14.11
N GLN A 139 13.77 5.93 -13.25
CA GLN A 139 12.50 6.40 -12.69
C GLN A 139 12.76 7.57 -11.73
N PRO A 140 12.06 8.72 -11.93
CA PRO A 140 12.08 9.81 -10.96
C PRO A 140 11.54 9.36 -9.60
N PRO A 141 11.86 10.07 -8.50
CA PRO A 141 11.30 9.78 -7.19
C PRO A 141 9.77 9.78 -7.21
N ILE A 142 9.17 8.75 -6.60
CA ILE A 142 7.73 8.72 -6.41
C ILE A 142 7.40 9.62 -5.22
N GLN A 143 6.53 10.58 -5.43
CA GLN A 143 6.03 11.48 -4.38
C GLN A 143 4.80 10.89 -3.71
N LEU A 144 4.75 11.02 -2.41
CA LEU A 144 3.65 10.57 -1.55
C LEU A 144 2.93 11.76 -0.93
N TYR A 145 1.62 11.68 -0.88
CA TYR A 145 0.77 12.72 -0.29
C TYR A 145 -0.16 12.09 0.73
N LYS A 146 -0.15 12.60 1.93
CA LYS A 146 -1.09 12.23 2.99
C LYS A 146 -2.32 13.15 2.92
N ASN A 147 -3.10 13.02 1.86
CA ASN A 147 -4.30 13.82 1.62
C ASN A 147 -5.52 12.92 1.51
N ASN A 148 -6.69 13.53 1.63
CA ASN A 148 -7.94 12.80 1.60
C ASN A 148 -8.38 12.36 0.21
N THR A 149 -7.86 12.98 -0.85
CA THR A 149 -8.22 12.62 -2.23
C THR A 149 -7.23 13.18 -3.24
N ASP A 150 -7.00 12.42 -4.28
CA ASP A 150 -6.26 12.83 -5.48
C ASP A 150 -7.07 12.60 -6.76
N ASN A 151 -8.37 12.39 -6.65
CA ASN A 151 -9.32 12.03 -7.71
C ASN A 151 -9.05 10.67 -8.37
N LYS A 152 -8.34 9.76 -7.72
CA LYS A 152 -8.03 8.41 -8.24
C LYS A 152 -8.56 7.30 -7.34
N GLY A 153 -8.78 7.60 -6.08
CA GLY A 153 -9.33 6.71 -5.09
C GLY A 153 -10.13 7.43 -4.03
#